data_6aefe8de49d4e35babec8327ff62217f
#
_entry.id   6aefe8de49d4e35babec8327ff62217f
#
_cell.length_a   1.000
_cell.length_b   1.000
_cell.length_c   1.000
_cell.angle_alpha   90.00
_cell.angle_beta   90.00
_cell.angle_gamma   90.00
#
_symmetry.space_group_name_H-M   'P 1'
#
loop_
_entity.id
_entity.type
_entity.pdbx_description
1 polymer ?
#
loop_
_entity_poly.entity_id
_entity_poly.type
_entity_poly.pdbx_seq_one_letter_code
_entity_poly.pdbx_strand_id
1 'polypeptide(L)'
;CKCLKARVLLYAASPLWNGSFYRADWQNKNYETPDYGKELVSNSYDREKWTRALTACQEALTAAKAAGHELFDIETANKKAERDGVELSFIPGKEEDTPENQEFKERVRMFQYLITANEGDNNKEIIWGQRIDSDVNNGGEATDSRLPNRVVKKSDGSWAGGWAGLAPTLYAVQHFYTENGELPEQDTDFYPKSEWYSRFYEGTSSPELATNGLDGEDVKNDIIKLNAKREARFYAWIAFDGSEYAKKINNGNSLWLNFKNTNTNGWRSSDSRNIAGTGYLSKKFIDPNIRFSASGTRSHTPSRRPFIRMAELYLNLAECYAALDDTPNAIENLNIIRERAGVRDLTTADMTDMNITEWVRNERFIELYEEGHRYYDLRRWAIAPQMLKAGLRYGLNGLALNPSFEEFNTPIQIDQPFKWDDRLYLLPVWSRSDMDELYSNPQMVQAPGY
;
A
#
# COMPACT_ATOMS: atom_id res chain seq x y z
N CYS A 1 16.45 -16.57 8.24
CA CYS A 1 16.46 -16.56 9.73
C CYS A 1 16.82 -15.18 10.30
N LYS A 2 17.97 -14.55 9.93
CA LYS A 2 18.40 -13.26 10.50
C LYS A 2 17.36 -12.15 10.30
N CYS A 3 16.76 -12.03 9.12
CA CYS A 3 15.74 -11.01 8.84
C CYS A 3 14.48 -11.19 9.69
N LEU A 4 14.05 -12.44 9.94
CA LEU A 4 12.93 -12.71 10.83
C LEU A 4 13.29 -12.36 12.29
N LYS A 5 14.52 -12.71 12.75
CA LYS A 5 15.02 -12.30 14.08
C LYS A 5 14.97 -10.78 14.22
N ALA A 6 15.43 -10.03 13.21
CA ALA A 6 15.42 -8.57 13.20
C ALA A 6 13.99 -8.02 13.37
N ARG A 7 13.01 -8.52 12.60
CA ARG A 7 11.60 -8.12 12.71
C ARG A 7 11.03 -8.42 14.10
N VAL A 8 11.29 -9.61 14.65
CA VAL A 8 10.80 -9.97 15.99
C VAL A 8 11.37 -9.06 17.07
N LEU A 9 12.69 -8.76 17.01
CA LEU A 9 13.33 -7.87 17.98
C LEU A 9 12.87 -6.41 17.83
N LEU A 10 12.65 -5.93 16.59
CA LEU A 10 12.03 -4.64 16.33
C LEU A 10 10.64 -4.53 16.98
N TYR A 11 9.81 -5.57 16.81
CA TYR A 11 8.48 -5.60 17.43
C TYR A 11 8.57 -5.61 18.95
N ALA A 12 9.48 -6.40 19.52
CA ALA A 12 9.69 -6.47 20.98
C ALA A 12 10.22 -5.15 21.58
N ALA A 13 10.93 -4.34 20.76
CA ALA A 13 11.42 -3.01 21.15
C ALA A 13 10.36 -1.91 20.99
N SER A 14 9.30 -2.18 20.19
CA SER A 14 8.27 -1.18 19.87
C SER A 14 7.39 -0.83 21.09
N PRO A 15 6.80 0.37 21.14
CA PRO A 15 6.11 0.91 22.32
C PRO A 15 5.13 -0.05 22.99
N LEU A 16 4.28 -0.76 22.24
CA LEU A 16 3.30 -1.71 22.82
C LEU A 16 3.98 -2.76 23.70
N TRP A 17 5.15 -3.26 23.30
CA TRP A 17 5.88 -4.32 23.99
C TRP A 17 7.04 -3.79 24.85
N ASN A 18 7.15 -2.47 24.95
CA ASN A 18 8.23 -1.78 25.63
C ASN A 18 7.71 -0.58 26.44
N GLY A 19 6.87 -0.85 27.41
CA GLY A 19 6.42 0.13 28.37
C GLY A 19 5.05 0.77 28.11
N SER A 20 4.42 0.53 26.93
CA SER A 20 3.10 1.13 26.58
C SER A 20 2.01 0.08 26.38
N PHE A 21 2.10 -1.05 27.06
CA PHE A 21 1.06 -2.07 26.99
C PHE A 21 -0.23 -1.60 27.69
N TYR A 22 -1.37 -1.88 27.09
CA TYR A 22 -2.68 -1.38 27.56
C TYR A 22 -3.21 -2.03 28.85
N ARG A 23 -2.56 -3.13 29.32
CA ARG A 23 -2.95 -3.86 30.51
C ARG A 23 -1.71 -4.16 31.37
N ALA A 24 -1.47 -3.34 32.37
CA ALA A 24 -0.34 -3.50 33.29
C ALA A 24 -0.44 -4.73 34.19
N ASP A 25 -1.67 -5.29 34.37
CA ASP A 25 -1.97 -6.44 35.22
C ASP A 25 -1.97 -7.78 34.46
N TRP A 26 -1.45 -7.84 33.24
CA TRP A 26 -1.41 -9.08 32.47
C TRP A 26 -0.30 -10.00 32.96
N GLN A 27 -0.70 -10.98 33.72
CA GLN A 27 0.15 -11.97 34.37
C GLN A 27 -0.33 -13.37 34.10
N ASN A 28 0.56 -14.35 34.20
CA ASN A 28 0.17 -15.77 34.23
C ASN A 28 -0.58 -16.07 35.56
N LYS A 29 -1.87 -16.32 35.42
CA LYS A 29 -2.75 -16.66 36.56
C LYS A 29 -3.03 -18.16 36.71
N ASN A 30 -2.31 -19.00 35.96
CA ASN A 30 -2.48 -20.44 36.03
C ASN A 30 -1.60 -21.05 37.15
N TYR A 31 -2.22 -21.51 38.20
CA TYR A 31 -1.56 -22.12 39.37
C TYR A 31 -0.82 -23.43 39.05
N GLU A 32 -1.17 -24.09 37.94
CA GLU A 32 -0.57 -25.36 37.54
C GLU A 32 0.76 -25.19 36.80
N THR A 33 1.16 -23.95 36.58
CA THR A 33 2.41 -23.65 35.87
C THR A 33 3.50 -23.13 36.82
N PRO A 34 4.78 -23.41 36.56
CA PRO A 34 5.89 -22.91 37.38
C PRO A 34 6.04 -21.39 37.35
N ASP A 35 5.46 -20.74 36.34
CA ASP A 35 5.55 -19.29 36.13
C ASP A 35 4.31 -18.52 36.61
N TYR A 36 3.56 -19.08 37.60
CA TYR A 36 2.43 -18.38 38.22
C TYR A 36 2.83 -16.99 38.74
N GLY A 37 2.06 -15.98 38.37
CA GLY A 37 2.30 -14.58 38.76
C GLY A 37 3.33 -13.85 37.93
N LYS A 38 3.98 -14.53 36.97
CA LYS A 38 4.93 -13.88 36.05
C LYS A 38 4.24 -12.88 35.14
N GLU A 39 4.79 -11.69 35.07
CA GLU A 39 4.37 -10.69 34.06
C GLU A 39 4.65 -11.20 32.64
N LEU A 40 3.64 -11.06 31.76
CA LEU A 40 3.70 -11.53 30.37
C LEU A 40 4.14 -10.45 29.38
N VAL A 41 4.26 -9.21 29.86
CA VAL A 41 4.69 -8.06 29.06
C VAL A 41 5.50 -7.09 29.92
N SER A 42 6.44 -6.37 29.31
CA SER A 42 7.19 -5.32 30.01
C SER A 42 6.34 -4.08 30.19
N ASN A 43 6.13 -3.65 31.41
CA ASN A 43 5.42 -2.42 31.78
C ASN A 43 6.34 -1.20 31.92
N SER A 44 7.64 -1.37 31.67
CA SER A 44 8.64 -0.32 31.70
C SER A 44 9.41 -0.24 30.39
N TYR A 45 9.76 0.99 29.99
CA TYR A 45 10.62 1.21 28.83
C TYR A 45 12.03 0.71 29.09
N ASP A 46 12.58 -0.01 28.14
CA ASP A 46 13.95 -0.51 28.10
C ASP A 46 14.63 -0.12 26.78
N ARG A 47 15.56 0.84 26.82
CA ARG A 47 16.32 1.30 25.67
C ARG A 47 17.17 0.18 25.05
N GLU A 48 17.61 -0.78 25.86
CA GLU A 48 18.45 -1.88 25.39
C GLU A 48 17.72 -2.80 24.39
N LYS A 49 16.37 -2.88 24.44
CA LYS A 49 15.60 -3.58 23.42
C LYS A 49 15.81 -2.98 22.03
N TRP A 50 15.90 -1.64 21.93
CA TRP A 50 16.18 -0.98 20.67
C TRP A 50 17.62 -1.20 20.19
N THR A 51 18.60 -1.19 21.10
CA THR A 51 20.02 -1.51 20.79
C THR A 51 20.14 -2.93 20.24
N ARG A 52 19.47 -3.91 20.85
CA ARG A 52 19.43 -5.30 20.35
C ARG A 52 18.71 -5.43 19.00
N ALA A 53 17.63 -4.68 18.81
CA ALA A 53 16.92 -4.65 17.54
C ALA A 53 17.81 -4.05 16.42
N LEU A 54 18.48 -2.94 16.70
CA LEU A 54 19.43 -2.29 15.77
C LEU A 54 20.52 -3.28 15.33
N THR A 55 21.19 -3.92 16.29
CA THR A 55 22.23 -4.91 15.99
C THR A 55 21.69 -6.04 15.09
N ALA A 56 20.51 -6.57 15.40
CA ALA A 56 19.90 -7.62 14.60
C ALA A 56 19.52 -7.16 13.19
N CYS A 57 19.06 -5.90 13.03
CA CYS A 57 18.76 -5.32 11.71
C CYS A 57 20.03 -5.11 10.88
N GLN A 58 21.12 -4.65 11.49
CA GLN A 58 22.45 -4.54 10.83
C GLN A 58 22.97 -5.91 10.36
N GLU A 59 22.88 -6.94 11.23
CA GLU A 59 23.23 -8.31 10.88
C GLU A 59 22.37 -8.88 9.75
N ALA A 60 21.07 -8.54 9.73
CA ALA A 60 20.13 -8.99 8.71
C ALA A 60 20.45 -8.36 7.36
N LEU A 61 20.67 -7.04 7.31
CA LEU A 61 21.03 -6.34 6.08
C LEU A 61 22.37 -6.85 5.52
N THR A 62 23.39 -6.99 6.38
CA THR A 62 24.70 -7.53 5.99
C THR A 62 24.57 -8.93 5.39
N ALA A 63 23.77 -9.79 6.02
CA ALA A 63 23.57 -11.16 5.54
C ALA A 63 22.78 -11.21 4.23
N ALA A 64 21.79 -10.35 4.06
CA ALA A 64 21.02 -10.25 2.83
C ALA A 64 21.89 -9.79 1.66
N LYS A 65 22.69 -8.73 1.85
CA LYS A 65 23.66 -8.26 0.84
C LYS A 65 24.70 -9.34 0.49
N ALA A 66 25.24 -10.02 1.49
CA ALA A 66 26.20 -11.12 1.27
C ALA A 66 25.58 -12.31 0.51
N ALA A 67 24.27 -12.49 0.59
CA ALA A 67 23.51 -13.48 -0.18
C ALA A 67 23.12 -13.01 -1.58
N GLY A 68 23.51 -11.78 -1.98
CA GLY A 68 23.24 -11.21 -3.30
C GLY A 68 21.88 -10.54 -3.42
N HIS A 69 21.18 -10.27 -2.29
CA HIS A 69 19.95 -9.48 -2.32
C HIS A 69 20.25 -8.00 -2.44
N GLU A 70 19.45 -7.31 -3.27
CA GLU A 70 19.54 -5.88 -3.54
C GLU A 70 18.15 -5.30 -3.83
N LEU A 71 18.02 -3.97 -3.81
CA LEU A 71 16.76 -3.31 -4.20
C LEU A 71 16.50 -3.54 -5.68
N PHE A 72 15.24 -3.74 -6.03
CA PHE A 72 14.80 -3.86 -7.43
C PHE A 72 14.95 -2.52 -8.13
N ASP A 73 15.48 -2.52 -9.36
CA ASP A 73 15.90 -1.35 -10.10
C ASP A 73 15.20 -1.18 -11.45
N ILE A 74 15.37 0.02 -12.03
CA ILE A 74 14.79 0.41 -13.33
C ILE A 74 15.34 -0.46 -14.46
N GLU A 75 16.64 -0.77 -14.48
CA GLU A 75 17.26 -1.54 -15.55
C GLU A 75 16.69 -2.95 -15.65
N THR A 76 16.55 -3.61 -14.49
CA THR A 76 15.94 -4.94 -14.39
C THR A 76 14.48 -4.92 -14.83
N ALA A 77 13.72 -3.89 -14.41
CA ALA A 77 12.34 -3.72 -14.82
C ALA A 77 12.19 -3.46 -16.32
N ASN A 78 13.09 -2.66 -16.91
CA ASN A 78 13.08 -2.34 -18.34
C ASN A 78 13.34 -3.60 -19.18
N LYS A 79 14.30 -4.43 -18.81
CA LYS A 79 14.57 -5.72 -19.46
C LYS A 79 13.36 -6.66 -19.43
N LYS A 80 12.62 -6.68 -18.31
CA LYS A 80 11.38 -7.44 -18.21
C LYS A 80 10.29 -6.84 -19.08
N ALA A 81 10.10 -5.54 -19.06
CA ALA A 81 9.09 -4.85 -19.83
C ALA A 81 9.29 -5.04 -21.35
N GLU A 82 10.54 -5.04 -21.83
CA GLU A 82 10.88 -5.33 -23.20
C GLU A 82 10.43 -6.75 -23.61
N ARG A 83 10.75 -7.76 -22.81
CA ARG A 83 10.30 -9.14 -23.06
C ARG A 83 8.77 -9.29 -23.05
N ASP A 84 8.10 -8.58 -22.15
CA ASP A 84 6.64 -8.63 -21.99
C ASP A 84 5.91 -7.75 -23.05
N GLY A 85 6.63 -6.86 -23.72
CA GLY A 85 6.06 -5.85 -24.61
C GLY A 85 5.16 -4.85 -23.87
N VAL A 86 5.56 -4.46 -22.64
CA VAL A 86 4.85 -3.50 -21.79
C VAL A 86 5.40 -2.10 -22.03
N GLU A 87 4.53 -1.24 -22.51
CA GLU A 87 4.82 0.17 -22.76
C GLU A 87 4.70 1.02 -21.49
N LEU A 88 5.27 2.23 -21.52
CA LEU A 88 5.15 3.20 -20.44
C LEU A 88 3.71 3.71 -20.32
N SER A 89 3.20 3.76 -19.09
CA SER A 89 1.85 4.26 -18.82
C SER A 89 1.75 5.77 -19.00
N PHE A 90 0.56 6.26 -19.30
CA PHE A 90 0.24 7.68 -19.20
C PHE A 90 0.36 8.15 -17.76
N ILE A 91 1.02 9.30 -17.56
CA ILE A 91 1.16 9.96 -16.26
C ILE A 91 0.75 11.44 -16.45
N PRO A 92 -0.20 11.96 -15.68
CA PRO A 92 -0.65 13.34 -15.81
C PRO A 92 0.48 14.34 -15.55
N GLY A 93 0.65 15.28 -16.48
CA GLY A 93 1.73 16.28 -16.44
C GLY A 93 3.10 15.79 -16.88
N LYS A 94 3.19 14.55 -17.40
CA LYS A 94 4.42 13.96 -17.93
C LYS A 94 4.25 13.51 -19.40
N GLU A 95 3.41 14.20 -20.16
CA GLU A 95 3.09 13.85 -21.56
C GLU A 95 4.26 14.09 -22.51
N GLU A 96 5.04 15.15 -22.25
CA GLU A 96 6.19 15.50 -23.10
C GLU A 96 7.26 14.40 -23.07
N ASP A 97 7.84 14.15 -24.23
CA ASP A 97 8.90 13.14 -24.41
C ASP A 97 10.27 13.74 -24.07
N THR A 98 10.49 13.98 -22.78
CA THR A 98 11.78 14.39 -22.23
C THR A 98 12.47 13.24 -21.50
N PRO A 99 13.82 13.25 -21.38
CA PRO A 99 14.55 12.22 -20.63
C PRO A 99 14.04 12.08 -19.19
N GLU A 100 13.72 13.16 -18.53
CA GLU A 100 13.25 13.21 -17.15
C GLU A 100 11.86 12.55 -17.01
N ASN A 101 10.94 12.84 -17.95
CA ASN A 101 9.62 12.23 -17.98
C ASN A 101 9.69 10.74 -18.35
N GLN A 102 10.62 10.36 -19.24
CA GLN A 102 10.87 8.95 -19.57
C GLN A 102 11.37 8.19 -18.33
N GLU A 103 12.40 8.70 -17.65
CA GLU A 103 12.94 8.09 -16.43
C GLU A 103 11.85 7.98 -15.34
N PHE A 104 11.02 9.01 -15.15
CA PHE A 104 9.91 8.97 -14.20
C PHE A 104 8.93 7.85 -14.54
N LYS A 105 8.50 7.73 -15.78
CA LYS A 105 7.59 6.67 -16.25
C LYS A 105 8.21 5.27 -16.12
N GLU A 106 9.51 5.14 -16.39
CA GLU A 106 10.24 3.88 -16.16
C GLU A 106 10.29 3.51 -14.68
N ARG A 107 10.45 4.48 -13.79
CA ARG A 107 10.39 4.29 -12.34
C ARG A 107 9.00 3.84 -11.88
N VAL A 108 7.94 4.43 -12.43
CA VAL A 108 6.57 3.94 -12.20
C VAL A 108 6.44 2.47 -12.61
N ARG A 109 6.93 2.11 -13.81
CA ARG A 109 6.92 0.73 -14.32
C ARG A 109 7.75 -0.21 -13.46
N MET A 110 8.90 0.26 -12.93
CA MET A 110 9.72 -0.50 -11.98
C MET A 110 8.89 -0.87 -10.74
N PHE A 111 8.18 0.07 -10.13
CA PHE A 111 7.33 -0.21 -8.98
C PHE A 111 6.13 -1.11 -9.31
N GLN A 112 5.60 -1.07 -10.52
CA GLN A 112 4.57 -2.00 -10.97
C GLN A 112 5.11 -3.44 -11.02
N TYR A 113 6.36 -3.64 -11.46
CA TYR A 113 7.00 -4.95 -11.52
C TYR A 113 7.60 -5.44 -10.20
N LEU A 114 7.85 -4.55 -9.23
CA LEU A 114 8.54 -4.88 -7.98
C LEU A 114 8.04 -6.18 -7.31
N ILE A 115 6.74 -6.41 -7.32
CA ILE A 115 6.12 -7.57 -6.66
C ILE A 115 5.86 -8.72 -7.65
N THR A 116 5.67 -8.43 -8.92
CA THR A 116 5.27 -9.42 -9.93
C THR A 116 6.46 -10.02 -10.68
N ALA A 117 7.60 -9.33 -10.75
CA ALA A 117 8.82 -9.89 -11.26
C ALA A 117 9.35 -10.99 -10.34
N ASN A 118 9.83 -12.10 -10.91
CA ASN A 118 10.31 -13.26 -10.16
C ASN A 118 11.86 -13.40 -10.23
N GLU A 119 12.39 -14.48 -9.68
CA GLU A 119 13.84 -14.75 -9.72
C GLU A 119 14.38 -14.90 -11.14
N GLY A 120 13.59 -15.49 -12.04
CA GLY A 120 13.94 -15.60 -13.48
C GLY A 120 14.01 -14.24 -14.17
N ASP A 121 13.38 -13.20 -13.59
CA ASP A 121 13.49 -11.81 -14.00
C ASP A 121 14.61 -11.04 -13.27
N ASN A 122 15.47 -11.73 -12.53
CA ASN A 122 16.53 -11.17 -11.70
C ASN A 122 16.01 -10.24 -10.59
N ASN A 123 14.80 -10.46 -10.08
CA ASN A 123 14.30 -9.75 -8.91
C ASN A 123 14.96 -10.31 -7.64
N LYS A 124 15.95 -9.61 -7.13
CA LYS A 124 16.71 -9.97 -5.94
C LYS A 124 16.20 -9.32 -4.66
N GLU A 125 15.17 -8.49 -4.75
CA GLU A 125 14.66 -7.75 -3.59
C GLU A 125 13.89 -8.65 -2.63
N ILE A 126 13.11 -9.62 -3.12
CA ILE A 126 12.31 -10.51 -2.28
C ILE A 126 13.19 -11.57 -1.64
N ILE A 127 13.44 -11.42 -0.34
CA ILE A 127 14.28 -12.36 0.45
C ILE A 127 13.47 -13.61 0.81
N TRP A 128 12.21 -13.43 1.19
CA TRP A 128 11.27 -14.50 1.51
C TRP A 128 9.87 -14.10 1.10
N GLY A 129 9.25 -14.91 0.27
CA GLY A 129 7.92 -14.66 -0.22
C GLY A 129 7.15 -15.95 -0.47
N GLN A 130 5.83 -15.84 -0.47
CA GLN A 130 4.95 -16.92 -0.89
C GLN A 130 4.90 -16.95 -2.41
N ARG A 131 5.24 -18.08 -3.01
CA ARG A 131 4.99 -18.31 -4.42
C ARG A 131 3.51 -18.65 -4.63
N ILE A 132 2.89 -17.99 -5.59
CA ILE A 132 1.53 -18.27 -6.00
C ILE A 132 1.63 -18.91 -7.37
N ASP A 133 1.40 -20.22 -7.44
CA ASP A 133 1.55 -20.98 -8.70
C ASP A 133 0.29 -20.94 -9.59
N SER A 134 -0.86 -20.54 -9.03
CA SER A 134 -2.08 -20.33 -9.80
C SER A 134 -3.04 -19.37 -9.10
N ASP A 135 -3.78 -18.61 -9.88
CA ASP A 135 -4.85 -17.73 -9.40
C ASP A 135 -6.03 -18.49 -8.78
N VAL A 136 -6.19 -19.77 -9.11
CA VAL A 136 -7.43 -20.51 -8.88
C VAL A 136 -7.69 -20.84 -7.42
N ASN A 137 -6.65 -20.97 -6.60
CA ASN A 137 -6.82 -21.47 -5.23
C ASN A 137 -6.46 -20.47 -4.10
N ASN A 138 -5.67 -19.43 -4.37
CA ASN A 138 -5.28 -18.45 -3.32
C ASN A 138 -4.94 -17.05 -3.84
N GLY A 139 -4.86 -16.83 -5.13
CA GLY A 139 -4.42 -15.57 -5.75
C GLY A 139 -5.54 -14.86 -6.53
N GLY A 140 -6.50 -15.58 -7.04
CA GLY A 140 -7.58 -15.05 -7.87
C GLY A 140 -8.37 -13.94 -7.20
N GLU A 141 -8.78 -14.14 -5.97
CA GLU A 141 -9.50 -13.11 -5.21
C GLU A 141 -8.67 -11.85 -4.95
N ALA A 142 -7.38 -12.01 -4.69
CA ALA A 142 -6.51 -10.85 -4.45
C ALA A 142 -6.28 -10.04 -5.72
N THR A 143 -6.13 -10.70 -6.86
CA THR A 143 -6.01 -10.04 -8.17
C THR A 143 -7.36 -9.44 -8.58
N ASP A 144 -8.45 -10.22 -8.50
CA ASP A 144 -9.78 -9.77 -8.88
C ASP A 144 -10.26 -8.57 -8.07
N SER A 145 -9.91 -8.51 -6.78
CA SER A 145 -10.26 -7.36 -5.92
C SER A 145 -9.56 -6.06 -6.32
N ARG A 146 -8.47 -6.14 -7.07
CA ARG A 146 -7.71 -4.98 -7.57
C ARG A 146 -8.02 -4.62 -9.02
N LEU A 147 -8.63 -5.53 -9.77
CA LEU A 147 -9.01 -5.26 -11.15
C LEU A 147 -10.33 -4.49 -11.23
N PRO A 148 -10.46 -3.59 -12.21
CA PRO A 148 -11.73 -2.95 -12.49
C PRO A 148 -12.81 -3.99 -12.81
N ASN A 149 -14.04 -3.67 -12.44
CA ASN A 149 -15.19 -4.58 -12.61
C ASN A 149 -15.60 -4.81 -14.07
N ARG A 150 -15.21 -3.92 -14.99
CA ARG A 150 -15.54 -4.00 -16.42
C ARG A 150 -14.29 -3.66 -17.23
N VAL A 151 -13.62 -4.69 -17.73
CA VAL A 151 -12.37 -4.55 -18.52
C VAL A 151 -12.65 -4.78 -19.99
N VAL A 152 -13.29 -5.90 -20.35
CA VAL A 152 -13.63 -6.27 -21.73
C VAL A 152 -15.12 -6.53 -21.84
N LYS A 153 -15.77 -5.92 -22.82
CA LYS A 153 -17.15 -6.27 -23.21
C LYS A 153 -17.11 -7.42 -24.20
N LYS A 154 -17.73 -8.54 -23.83
CA LYS A 154 -17.77 -9.74 -24.66
C LYS A 154 -18.86 -9.63 -25.75
N SER A 155 -18.80 -10.53 -26.74
CA SER A 155 -19.78 -10.58 -27.85
C SER A 155 -21.21 -10.83 -27.41
N ASP A 156 -21.42 -11.50 -26.27
CA ASP A 156 -22.74 -11.75 -25.68
C ASP A 156 -23.28 -10.53 -24.88
N GLY A 157 -22.54 -9.41 -24.88
CA GLY A 157 -22.90 -8.20 -24.15
C GLY A 157 -22.51 -8.19 -22.67
N SER A 158 -22.05 -9.32 -22.11
CA SER A 158 -21.56 -9.39 -20.74
C SER A 158 -20.14 -8.82 -20.62
N TRP A 159 -19.71 -8.56 -19.39
CA TRP A 159 -18.39 -8.02 -19.11
C TRP A 159 -17.47 -9.04 -18.45
N ALA A 160 -16.20 -9.02 -18.83
CA ALA A 160 -15.12 -9.63 -18.06
C ALA A 160 -14.34 -8.54 -17.32
N GLY A 161 -13.87 -8.85 -16.13
CA GLY A 161 -13.12 -7.95 -15.25
C GLY A 161 -12.94 -8.55 -13.86
N GLY A 162 -12.59 -7.72 -12.91
CA GLY A 162 -12.46 -8.11 -11.51
C GLY A 162 -13.61 -7.63 -10.63
N TRP A 163 -13.29 -7.38 -9.35
CA TRP A 163 -14.29 -7.03 -8.35
C TRP A 163 -14.16 -5.60 -7.83
N ALA A 164 -13.11 -4.86 -8.21
CA ALA A 164 -12.83 -3.50 -7.74
C ALA A 164 -13.02 -3.32 -6.22
N GLY A 165 -12.67 -4.35 -5.43
CA GLY A 165 -13.02 -4.43 -4.00
C GLY A 165 -11.98 -3.82 -3.06
N LEU A 166 -10.77 -3.49 -3.54
CA LEU A 166 -9.72 -2.85 -2.74
C LEU A 166 -9.59 -1.38 -3.10
N ALA A 167 -10.39 -0.58 -2.43
CA ALA A 167 -10.52 0.85 -2.65
C ALA A 167 -9.78 1.62 -1.53
N PRO A 168 -8.61 2.23 -1.80
CA PRO A 168 -7.89 3.02 -0.81
C PRO A 168 -8.69 4.26 -0.41
N THR A 169 -8.58 4.63 0.87
CA THR A 169 -9.21 5.85 1.39
C THR A 169 -8.40 7.09 1.00
N LEU A 170 -9.01 8.27 1.10
CA LEU A 170 -8.30 9.54 0.92
C LEU A 170 -7.11 9.67 1.88
N TYR A 171 -7.19 9.08 3.09
CA TYR A 171 -6.03 9.02 3.98
C TYR A 171 -4.82 8.37 3.29
N ALA A 172 -5.00 7.22 2.65
CA ALA A 172 -3.90 6.57 1.92
C ALA A 172 -3.40 7.43 0.75
N VAL A 173 -4.31 7.97 -0.05
CA VAL A 173 -4.00 8.83 -1.19
C VAL A 173 -3.18 10.05 -0.78
N GLN A 174 -3.53 10.70 0.33
CA GLN A 174 -2.89 11.92 0.83
C GLN A 174 -1.54 11.66 1.51
N HIS A 175 -1.23 10.41 1.88
CA HIS A 175 0.05 10.04 2.50
C HIS A 175 1.13 9.61 1.51
N PHE A 176 0.79 9.33 0.24
CA PHE A 176 1.81 9.29 -0.81
C PHE A 176 2.37 10.69 -1.01
N TYR A 177 3.66 10.79 -1.33
CA TYR A 177 4.29 12.10 -1.53
C TYR A 177 3.89 12.75 -2.87
N THR A 178 4.13 14.04 -2.96
CA THR A 178 4.24 14.77 -4.21
C THR A 178 5.53 14.37 -4.93
N GLU A 179 5.73 14.81 -6.16
CA GLU A 179 6.99 14.62 -6.88
C GLU A 179 8.18 15.29 -6.19
N ASN A 180 7.93 16.27 -5.31
CA ASN A 180 8.94 16.93 -4.49
C ASN A 180 9.32 16.11 -3.25
N GLY A 181 8.64 15.01 -2.96
CA GLY A 181 8.94 14.13 -1.85
C GLY A 181 8.40 14.61 -0.50
N GLU A 182 7.36 15.43 -0.51
CA GLU A 182 6.66 15.94 0.68
C GLU A 182 5.19 15.49 0.68
N LEU A 183 4.54 15.56 1.84
CA LEU A 183 3.09 15.33 1.87
C LEU A 183 2.36 16.48 1.14
N PRO A 184 1.29 16.19 0.39
CA PRO A 184 0.55 17.22 -0.36
C PRO A 184 0.10 18.44 0.48
N GLU A 185 -0.15 18.24 1.78
CA GLU A 185 -0.56 19.32 2.70
C GLU A 185 0.62 20.18 3.18
N GLN A 186 1.84 19.65 3.09
CA GLN A 186 3.08 20.31 3.55
C GLN A 186 3.88 20.94 2.40
N ASP A 187 3.72 20.41 1.20
CA ASP A 187 4.42 20.88 0.01
C ASP A 187 3.84 22.22 -0.46
N THR A 188 4.62 23.30 -0.29
CA THR A 188 4.22 24.66 -0.68
C THR A 188 4.18 24.87 -2.20
N ASP A 189 4.83 24.01 -2.97
CA ASP A 189 4.83 24.03 -4.44
C ASP A 189 3.71 23.15 -5.02
N PHE A 190 3.01 22.44 -4.18
CA PHE A 190 1.82 21.68 -4.57
C PHE A 190 0.57 22.57 -4.56
N TYR A 191 -0.54 22.06 -5.07
CA TYR A 191 -1.80 22.77 -5.11
C TYR A 191 -2.35 23.01 -3.70
N PRO A 192 -2.94 24.21 -3.42
CA PRO A 192 -3.59 24.46 -2.14
C PRO A 192 -4.77 23.50 -1.96
N LYS A 193 -5.01 23.10 -0.71
CA LYS A 193 -6.02 22.09 -0.36
C LYS A 193 -7.43 22.42 -0.90
N SER A 194 -7.77 23.69 -1.04
CA SER A 194 -9.03 24.15 -1.62
C SER A 194 -9.20 23.80 -3.11
N GLU A 195 -8.10 23.49 -3.80
CA GLU A 195 -8.10 23.18 -5.23
C GLU A 195 -7.92 21.68 -5.51
N TRP A 196 -7.62 20.84 -4.53
CA TRP A 196 -7.30 19.44 -4.73
C TRP A 196 -8.31 18.66 -5.57
N TYR A 197 -9.58 19.00 -5.45
CA TYR A 197 -10.69 18.32 -6.14
C TYR A 197 -11.14 19.02 -7.42
N SER A 198 -10.44 20.06 -7.88
CA SER A 198 -10.64 20.70 -9.18
C SER A 198 -9.85 19.97 -10.27
N ARG A 199 -10.25 20.18 -11.53
CA ARG A 199 -9.55 19.59 -12.70
C ARG A 199 -8.10 20.03 -12.80
N PHE A 200 -7.24 19.09 -13.12
CA PHE A 200 -5.83 19.38 -13.38
C PHE A 200 -5.62 20.03 -14.76
N TYR A 201 -6.29 19.54 -15.80
CA TYR A 201 -6.22 20.12 -17.14
C TYR A 201 -7.17 21.29 -17.27
N GLU A 202 -6.62 22.51 -17.32
CA GLU A 202 -7.37 23.74 -17.48
C GLU A 202 -7.88 23.90 -18.92
N GLY A 203 -9.06 24.51 -19.08
CA GLY A 203 -9.63 24.81 -20.40
C GLY A 203 -10.28 23.65 -21.14
N THR A 204 -10.27 22.46 -20.58
CA THR A 204 -11.04 21.35 -21.10
C THR A 204 -12.48 21.43 -20.55
N SER A 205 -13.41 21.92 -21.36
CA SER A 205 -14.83 21.79 -21.08
C SER A 205 -15.21 20.32 -21.29
N SER A 206 -15.05 19.53 -20.23
CA SER A 206 -15.71 18.24 -20.17
C SER A 206 -17.21 18.51 -20.13
N PRO A 207 -18.02 17.99 -21.05
CA PRO A 207 -19.46 18.01 -20.84
C PRO A 207 -19.71 17.28 -19.53
N GLU A 208 -20.48 17.90 -18.64
CA GLU A 208 -20.99 17.22 -17.46
C GLU A 208 -21.67 15.93 -17.88
N LEU A 209 -21.20 14.82 -17.34
CA LEU A 209 -21.53 13.54 -17.90
C LEU A 209 -22.74 12.95 -17.26
N ALA A 210 -23.89 13.31 -17.77
CA ALA A 210 -25.03 12.40 -17.71
C ALA A 210 -24.68 11.18 -18.58
N THR A 211 -24.84 9.98 -18.05
CA THR A 211 -24.93 8.65 -18.65
C THR A 211 -23.94 8.21 -19.75
N ASN A 212 -23.32 9.12 -20.49
CA ASN A 212 -22.43 8.81 -21.62
C ASN A 212 -21.04 9.40 -21.48
N GLY A 213 -20.62 9.75 -20.32
CA GLY A 213 -19.33 10.26 -19.94
C GLY A 213 -18.25 10.39 -21.00
N LEU A 214 -17.19 11.08 -20.69
CA LEU A 214 -15.97 10.99 -21.48
C LEU A 214 -15.58 9.53 -21.64
N ASP A 215 -15.21 9.11 -22.83
CA ASP A 215 -14.85 7.74 -23.13
C ASP A 215 -13.39 7.67 -23.60
N GLY A 216 -12.79 6.50 -23.47
CA GLY A 216 -11.42 6.28 -23.87
C GLY A 216 -10.45 7.26 -23.19
N GLU A 217 -9.49 7.79 -23.94
CA GLU A 217 -8.43 8.66 -23.45
C GLU A 217 -8.93 10.04 -22.97
N ASP A 218 -10.07 10.50 -23.47
CA ASP A 218 -10.61 11.82 -23.07
C ASP A 218 -10.97 11.91 -21.59
N VAL A 219 -11.14 10.76 -20.92
CA VAL A 219 -11.39 10.68 -19.46
C VAL A 219 -10.27 11.34 -18.65
N LYS A 220 -9.04 11.41 -19.17
CA LYS A 220 -7.92 12.11 -18.52
C LYS A 220 -8.22 13.58 -18.16
N ASN A 221 -9.13 14.22 -18.92
CA ASN A 221 -9.54 15.59 -18.68
C ASN A 221 -10.26 15.80 -17.32
N ASP A 222 -10.74 14.73 -16.71
CA ASP A 222 -11.37 14.72 -15.41
C ASP A 222 -10.42 14.36 -14.25
N ILE A 223 -9.11 14.27 -14.51
CA ILE A 223 -8.11 14.08 -13.44
C ILE A 223 -8.12 15.31 -12.53
N ILE A 224 -8.23 15.07 -11.21
CA ILE A 224 -8.17 16.12 -10.21
C ILE A 224 -6.72 16.48 -9.84
N LYS A 225 -6.50 17.71 -9.36
CA LYS A 225 -5.18 18.22 -8.97
C LYS A 225 -4.51 17.36 -7.90
N LEU A 226 -5.28 16.77 -6.96
CA LEU A 226 -4.74 15.86 -5.95
C LEU A 226 -4.04 14.64 -6.57
N ASN A 227 -4.42 14.21 -7.75
CA ASN A 227 -3.88 13.04 -8.44
C ASN A 227 -2.77 13.36 -9.45
N ALA A 228 -2.41 14.64 -9.61
CA ALA A 228 -1.31 15.08 -10.46
C ALA A 228 -0.09 15.44 -9.61
N LYS A 229 1.09 15.53 -10.24
CA LYS A 229 2.37 15.88 -9.59
C LYS A 229 2.67 15.02 -8.34
N ARG A 230 2.44 13.72 -8.45
CA ARG A 230 2.68 12.76 -7.37
C ARG A 230 3.93 11.93 -7.66
N GLU A 231 4.47 11.30 -6.63
CA GLU A 231 5.62 10.39 -6.74
C GLU A 231 5.32 9.12 -7.55
N ALA A 232 6.37 8.43 -8.00
CA ALA A 232 6.23 7.26 -8.87
C ALA A 232 5.42 6.10 -8.25
N ARG A 233 5.54 5.84 -6.94
CA ARG A 233 4.79 4.77 -6.24
C ARG A 233 3.29 5.03 -6.24
N PHE A 234 2.86 6.29 -6.18
CA PHE A 234 1.46 6.65 -6.31
C PHE A 234 0.87 6.14 -7.62
N TYR A 235 1.49 6.50 -8.74
CA TYR A 235 1.02 6.07 -10.07
C TYR A 235 1.17 4.57 -10.32
N ALA A 236 2.16 3.94 -9.69
CA ALA A 236 2.35 2.51 -9.80
C ALA A 236 1.26 1.70 -9.08
N TRP A 237 0.74 2.20 -7.94
CA TRP A 237 -0.09 1.40 -7.04
C TRP A 237 -1.50 1.91 -6.83
N ILE A 238 -1.79 3.15 -7.19
CA ILE A 238 -3.12 3.76 -7.06
C ILE A 238 -3.68 4.02 -8.45
N ALA A 239 -4.87 3.51 -8.71
CA ALA A 239 -5.67 3.83 -9.88
C ALA A 239 -6.81 4.77 -9.47
N PHE A 240 -7.06 5.78 -10.27
CA PHE A 240 -8.02 6.84 -9.99
C PHE A 240 -8.81 7.20 -11.25
N ASP A 241 -9.88 7.92 -11.09
CA ASP A 241 -10.73 8.38 -12.18
C ASP A 241 -9.93 9.22 -13.18
N GLY A 242 -10.04 8.92 -14.46
CA GLY A 242 -9.22 9.53 -15.52
C GLY A 242 -7.87 8.87 -15.78
N SER A 243 -7.41 7.95 -14.92
CA SER A 243 -6.11 7.28 -15.14
C SER A 243 -6.18 6.15 -16.16
N GLU A 244 -5.06 5.93 -16.87
CA GLU A 244 -4.85 4.72 -17.65
C GLU A 244 -4.49 3.58 -16.71
N TYR A 245 -5.34 2.53 -16.66
CA TYR A 245 -5.08 1.38 -15.80
C TYR A 245 -3.94 0.51 -16.31
N ALA A 246 -4.00 0.12 -17.59
CA ALA A 246 -2.92 -0.58 -18.30
C ALA A 246 -3.12 -0.48 -19.83
N LYS A 247 -2.01 -0.47 -20.56
CA LYS A 247 -1.97 -0.22 -22.02
C LYS A 247 -2.66 -1.26 -22.91
N LYS A 248 -2.59 -2.53 -22.53
CA LYS A 248 -3.03 -3.63 -23.39
C LYS A 248 -4.02 -4.57 -22.73
N ILE A 249 -4.58 -4.17 -21.61
CA ILE A 249 -5.44 -5.02 -20.77
C ILE A 249 -6.78 -5.35 -21.46
N ASN A 250 -7.35 -4.42 -22.22
CA ASN A 250 -8.63 -4.55 -22.90
C ASN A 250 -8.44 -5.08 -24.33
N ASN A 251 -8.26 -6.38 -24.47
CA ASN A 251 -8.08 -7.04 -25.78
C ASN A 251 -7.04 -6.33 -26.67
N GLY A 252 -5.89 -5.97 -26.08
CA GLY A 252 -4.80 -5.27 -26.76
C GLY A 252 -4.91 -3.74 -26.77
N ASN A 253 -5.96 -3.16 -26.19
CA ASN A 253 -6.15 -1.72 -26.07
C ASN A 253 -5.96 -1.26 -24.63
N SER A 254 -5.70 0.04 -24.45
CA SER A 254 -5.69 0.69 -23.13
C SER A 254 -7.05 0.65 -22.44
N LEU A 255 -7.04 0.56 -21.13
CA LEU A 255 -8.22 0.76 -20.30
C LEU A 255 -8.07 2.06 -19.53
N TRP A 256 -8.93 3.02 -19.84
CA TRP A 256 -9.05 4.28 -19.11
C TRP A 256 -10.19 4.17 -18.09
N LEU A 257 -9.95 4.59 -16.86
CA LEU A 257 -10.94 4.46 -15.79
C LEU A 257 -11.92 5.66 -15.79
N ASN A 258 -13.21 5.36 -15.83
CA ASN A 258 -14.27 6.33 -15.59
C ASN A 258 -15.22 5.79 -14.53
N PHE A 259 -14.94 6.13 -13.28
CA PHE A 259 -15.75 5.71 -12.13
C PHE A 259 -17.09 6.47 -12.01
N LYS A 260 -17.29 7.50 -12.81
CA LYS A 260 -18.56 8.23 -12.90
C LYS A 260 -19.57 7.55 -13.83
N ASN A 261 -19.09 6.82 -14.83
CA ASN A 261 -19.91 6.23 -15.87
C ASN A 261 -20.32 4.79 -15.53
N THR A 262 -21.63 4.58 -15.28
CA THR A 262 -22.19 3.24 -15.00
C THR A 262 -22.10 2.26 -16.17
N ASN A 263 -21.88 2.72 -17.41
CA ASN A 263 -21.67 1.87 -18.57
C ASN A 263 -20.23 1.33 -18.68
N THR A 264 -19.28 1.92 -17.92
CA THR A 264 -17.88 1.49 -17.83
C THR A 264 -17.54 1.05 -16.40
N ASN A 265 -16.74 1.79 -15.67
CA ASN A 265 -16.25 1.39 -14.34
C ASN A 265 -17.06 1.96 -13.17
N GLY A 266 -18.02 2.86 -13.42
CA GLY A 266 -18.88 3.45 -12.41
C GLY A 266 -19.77 2.43 -11.70
N TRP A 267 -20.13 2.74 -10.48
CA TRP A 267 -20.99 1.90 -9.67
C TRP A 267 -22.42 1.79 -10.25
N ARG A 268 -23.05 0.62 -10.09
CA ARG A 268 -24.45 0.35 -10.39
C ARG A 268 -25.15 -0.15 -9.15
N SER A 269 -26.42 0.14 -9.00
CA SER A 269 -27.24 -0.41 -7.91
C SER A 269 -27.31 -1.94 -7.88
N SER A 270 -27.05 -2.59 -9.01
CA SER A 270 -26.93 -4.06 -9.14
C SER A 270 -25.57 -4.61 -8.70
N ASP A 271 -24.53 -3.75 -8.54
CA ASP A 271 -23.18 -4.16 -8.18
C ASP A 271 -23.07 -4.27 -6.65
N SER A 272 -23.23 -5.45 -6.09
CA SER A 272 -23.19 -5.66 -4.63
C SER A 272 -21.76 -5.77 -4.06
N ARG A 273 -20.76 -6.05 -4.89
CA ARG A 273 -19.37 -6.31 -4.46
C ARG A 273 -18.33 -5.57 -5.29
N ASN A 274 -18.62 -5.28 -6.53
CA ASN A 274 -17.65 -4.85 -7.53
C ASN A 274 -17.61 -3.34 -7.63
N ILE A 275 -17.10 -2.67 -6.58
CA ILE A 275 -17.17 -1.24 -6.43
C ILE A 275 -15.85 -0.63 -5.95
N ALA A 276 -15.37 0.38 -6.66
CA ALA A 276 -14.34 1.30 -6.18
C ALA A 276 -15.01 2.38 -5.30
N GLY A 277 -15.54 1.97 -4.15
CA GLY A 277 -16.43 2.79 -3.33
C GLY A 277 -15.84 4.09 -2.78
N THR A 278 -14.52 4.26 -2.86
CA THR A 278 -13.82 5.49 -2.47
C THR A 278 -13.45 6.37 -3.66
N GLY A 279 -13.84 5.99 -4.89
CA GLY A 279 -13.39 6.67 -6.10
C GLY A 279 -11.93 6.35 -6.52
N TYR A 280 -11.29 5.41 -5.82
CA TYR A 280 -9.94 4.91 -6.09
C TYR A 280 -9.93 3.39 -6.13
N LEU A 281 -8.90 2.81 -6.74
CA LEU A 281 -8.68 1.37 -6.75
C LEU A 281 -7.19 1.09 -6.54
N SER A 282 -6.85 0.14 -5.66
CA SER A 282 -5.49 -0.33 -5.55
C SER A 282 -5.12 -1.20 -6.73
N LYS A 283 -3.92 -1.03 -7.29
CA LYS A 283 -3.36 -1.91 -8.33
C LYS A 283 -1.99 -2.49 -7.97
N LYS A 284 -1.51 -2.29 -6.74
CA LYS A 284 -0.33 -3.02 -6.27
C LYS A 284 -0.60 -4.53 -6.36
N PHE A 285 0.35 -5.33 -6.70
CA PHE A 285 0.25 -6.76 -7.02
C PHE A 285 -0.38 -7.10 -8.40
N ILE A 286 -0.69 -6.11 -9.22
CA ILE A 286 -1.16 -6.36 -10.60
C ILE A 286 0.05 -6.36 -11.54
N ASP A 287 0.21 -7.46 -12.29
CA ASP A 287 1.21 -7.56 -13.35
C ASP A 287 0.94 -6.51 -14.44
N PRO A 288 1.89 -5.64 -14.77
CA PRO A 288 1.72 -4.67 -15.87
C PRO A 288 1.40 -5.34 -17.22
N ASN A 289 1.77 -6.61 -17.39
CA ASN A 289 1.48 -7.40 -18.59
C ASN A 289 0.10 -8.09 -18.56
N ILE A 290 -0.76 -7.77 -17.61
CA ILE A 290 -2.11 -8.36 -17.55
C ILE A 290 -2.92 -8.04 -18.80
N ARG A 291 -3.63 -9.06 -19.33
CA ARG A 291 -4.43 -8.94 -20.55
C ARG A 291 -5.71 -9.74 -20.41
N PHE A 292 -6.76 -9.24 -21.06
CA PHE A 292 -7.99 -9.97 -21.30
C PHE A 292 -8.17 -10.11 -22.81
N SER A 293 -8.50 -11.31 -23.28
CA SER A 293 -8.91 -11.53 -24.67
C SER A 293 -10.33 -11.01 -24.91
N ALA A 294 -10.75 -10.93 -26.18
CA ALA A 294 -12.13 -10.60 -26.55
C ALA A 294 -13.19 -11.54 -25.92
N SER A 295 -12.81 -12.78 -25.63
CA SER A 295 -13.68 -13.76 -24.93
C SER A 295 -13.72 -13.57 -23.41
N GLY A 296 -12.90 -12.66 -22.87
CA GLY A 296 -12.78 -12.41 -21.43
C GLY A 296 -11.81 -13.32 -20.70
N THR A 297 -11.00 -14.11 -21.41
CA THR A 297 -9.95 -14.93 -20.79
C THR A 297 -8.80 -14.04 -20.34
N ARG A 298 -8.45 -14.13 -19.06
CA ARG A 298 -7.33 -13.39 -18.44
C ARG A 298 -6.01 -14.12 -18.59
N SER A 299 -4.93 -13.40 -18.87
CA SER A 299 -3.55 -13.86 -18.79
C SER A 299 -2.69 -12.83 -18.05
N HIS A 300 -1.83 -13.26 -17.15
CA HIS A 300 -0.91 -12.44 -16.37
C HIS A 300 0.09 -13.31 -15.63
N THR A 301 1.16 -12.70 -15.11
CA THR A 301 2.06 -13.36 -14.16
C THR A 301 1.47 -13.22 -12.76
N PRO A 302 1.25 -14.32 -12.02
CA PRO A 302 0.80 -14.26 -10.64
C PRO A 302 1.81 -13.51 -9.77
N SER A 303 1.32 -12.64 -8.90
CA SER A 303 2.17 -11.87 -7.99
C SER A 303 2.76 -12.76 -6.90
N ARG A 304 4.02 -12.50 -6.53
CA ARG A 304 4.61 -13.03 -5.30
C ARG A 304 4.15 -12.19 -4.11
N ARG A 305 3.85 -12.82 -2.99
CA ARG A 305 3.57 -12.08 -1.74
C ARG A 305 4.84 -12.05 -0.90
N PRO A 306 5.53 -10.91 -0.79
CA PRO A 306 6.72 -10.82 0.03
C PRO A 306 6.33 -10.92 1.51
N PHE A 307 7.01 -11.80 2.23
CA PHE A 307 7.05 -11.76 3.68
C PHE A 307 8.16 -10.86 4.18
N ILE A 308 9.32 -10.90 3.50
CA ILE A 308 10.48 -10.06 3.80
C ILE A 308 11.13 -9.67 2.48
N ARG A 309 11.43 -8.38 2.33
CA ARG A 309 12.18 -7.82 1.20
C ARG A 309 13.18 -6.78 1.67
N MET A 310 14.14 -6.45 0.80
CA MET A 310 15.27 -5.56 1.13
C MET A 310 14.84 -4.20 1.68
N ALA A 311 13.82 -3.57 1.10
CA ALA A 311 13.36 -2.26 1.58
C ALA A 311 12.91 -2.28 3.04
N GLU A 312 12.29 -3.37 3.52
CA GLU A 312 11.93 -3.50 4.93
C GLU A 312 13.16 -3.43 5.84
N LEU A 313 14.31 -4.00 5.43
CA LEU A 313 15.50 -4.01 6.25
C LEU A 313 16.07 -2.59 6.46
N TYR A 314 16.05 -1.75 5.42
CA TYR A 314 16.43 -0.35 5.53
C TYR A 314 15.47 0.45 6.41
N LEU A 315 14.16 0.23 6.23
CA LEU A 315 13.13 0.88 7.04
C LEU A 315 13.18 0.46 8.52
N ASN A 316 13.52 -0.81 8.79
CA ASN A 316 13.73 -1.31 10.15
C ASN A 316 14.96 -0.65 10.81
N LEU A 317 16.05 -0.44 10.07
CA LEU A 317 17.22 0.30 10.53
C LEU A 317 16.86 1.76 10.83
N ALA A 318 16.19 2.44 9.90
CA ALA A 318 15.75 3.82 10.10
C ALA A 318 14.91 3.97 11.37
N GLU A 319 14.00 3.03 11.64
CA GLU A 319 13.16 3.05 12.84
C GLU A 319 13.97 2.81 14.12
N CYS A 320 14.94 1.88 14.12
CA CYS A 320 15.80 1.64 15.26
C CYS A 320 16.67 2.88 15.58
N TYR A 321 17.26 3.49 14.56
CA TYR A 321 18.06 4.71 14.72
C TYR A 321 17.22 5.87 15.24
N ALA A 322 16.03 6.09 14.67
CA ALA A 322 15.11 7.12 15.14
C ALA A 322 14.73 6.93 16.62
N ALA A 323 14.46 5.68 17.04
CA ALA A 323 14.10 5.36 18.43
C ALA A 323 15.28 5.47 19.41
N LEU A 324 16.51 5.47 18.91
CA LEU A 324 17.75 5.66 19.66
C LEU A 324 18.27 7.11 19.58
N ASP A 325 17.50 8.03 19.05
CA ASP A 325 17.81 9.44 18.87
C ASP A 325 18.99 9.71 17.90
N ASP A 326 19.27 8.77 17.01
CA ASP A 326 20.29 8.86 15.96
C ASP A 326 19.66 9.30 14.64
N THR A 327 19.22 10.55 14.58
CA THR A 327 18.55 11.14 13.40
C THR A 327 19.39 11.05 12.12
N PRO A 328 20.72 11.33 12.11
CA PRO A 328 21.51 11.23 10.88
C PRO A 328 21.48 9.84 10.24
N ASN A 329 21.69 8.79 11.02
CA ASN A 329 21.66 7.41 10.51
C ASN A 329 20.25 6.96 10.12
N ALA A 330 19.20 7.47 10.80
CA ALA A 330 17.82 7.23 10.39
C ALA A 330 17.55 7.83 9.00
N ILE A 331 17.96 9.10 8.78
CA ILE A 331 17.85 9.79 7.49
C ILE A 331 18.60 9.03 6.39
N GLU A 332 19.85 8.61 6.64
CA GLU A 332 20.64 7.86 5.66
C GLU A 332 19.88 6.62 5.15
N ASN A 333 19.30 5.85 6.05
CA ASN A 333 18.56 4.64 5.68
C ASN A 333 17.22 4.95 4.99
N LEU A 334 16.55 6.07 5.33
CA LEU A 334 15.36 6.53 4.60
C LEU A 334 15.71 6.97 3.20
N ASN A 335 16.81 7.70 3.02
CA ASN A 335 17.21 8.26 1.74
C ASN A 335 17.51 7.17 0.70
N ILE A 336 18.02 5.99 1.10
CA ILE A 336 18.16 4.85 0.19
C ILE A 336 16.82 4.46 -0.45
N ILE A 337 15.73 4.49 0.31
CA ILE A 337 14.38 4.16 -0.20
C ILE A 337 13.81 5.33 -1.02
N ARG A 338 14.05 6.55 -0.59
CA ARG A 338 13.59 7.78 -1.22
C ARG A 338 14.29 8.02 -2.57
N GLU A 339 15.60 7.80 -2.66
CA GLU A 339 16.39 7.85 -3.90
C GLU A 339 15.82 6.84 -4.93
N ARG A 340 15.57 5.59 -4.52
CA ARG A 340 14.93 4.61 -5.40
C ARG A 340 13.55 5.09 -5.86
N ALA A 341 12.78 5.73 -4.98
CA ALA A 341 11.47 6.28 -5.33
C ALA A 341 11.55 7.51 -6.26
N GLY A 342 12.74 8.10 -6.41
CA GLY A 342 12.96 9.30 -7.22
C GLY A 342 12.44 10.57 -6.57
N VAL A 343 12.38 10.59 -5.24
CA VAL A 343 12.03 11.79 -4.47
C VAL A 343 13.27 12.34 -3.75
N ARG A 344 13.26 13.61 -3.43
CA ARG A 344 14.42 14.27 -2.82
C ARG A 344 14.85 13.61 -1.51
N ASP A 345 16.12 13.69 -1.22
CA ASP A 345 16.68 13.27 0.06
C ASP A 345 16.18 14.15 1.20
N LEU A 346 16.02 13.54 2.37
CA LEU A 346 15.80 14.24 3.61
C LEU A 346 17.12 14.73 4.21
N THR A 347 17.05 15.84 4.89
CA THR A 347 18.12 16.42 5.71
C THR A 347 17.62 16.69 7.12
N THR A 348 18.48 17.07 8.03
CA THR A 348 18.07 17.47 9.38
C THR A 348 17.18 18.72 9.39
N ALA A 349 17.22 19.55 8.35
CA ALA A 349 16.34 20.70 8.22
C ALA A 349 14.87 20.32 8.03
N ASP A 350 14.59 19.14 7.46
CA ASP A 350 13.24 18.62 7.20
C ASP A 350 12.54 18.12 8.48
N MET A 351 13.22 18.13 9.62
CA MET A 351 12.65 17.67 10.90
C MET A 351 11.79 18.74 11.59
N THR A 352 11.53 19.87 10.94
CA THR A 352 10.66 20.94 11.45
C THR A 352 9.18 20.64 11.27
N ASP A 353 8.80 20.02 10.15
CA ASP A 353 7.41 19.75 9.77
C ASP A 353 6.94 18.40 10.28
N MET A 354 7.77 17.40 10.13
CA MET A 354 7.62 16.07 10.74
C MET A 354 8.91 15.69 11.46
N ASN A 355 8.81 15.13 12.67
CA ASN A 355 9.99 14.55 13.32
C ASN A 355 10.43 13.25 12.61
N ILE A 356 11.64 12.80 12.93
CA ILE A 356 12.21 11.61 12.26
C ILE A 356 11.34 10.35 12.39
N THR A 357 10.66 10.18 13.53
CA THR A 357 9.73 9.05 13.73
C THR A 357 8.53 9.12 12.78
N GLU A 358 8.00 10.30 12.55
CA GLU A 358 6.88 10.51 11.61
C GLU A 358 7.31 10.25 10.17
N TRP A 359 8.50 10.73 9.78
CA TRP A 359 9.08 10.43 8.47
C TRP A 359 9.27 8.92 8.26
N VAL A 360 9.85 8.20 9.24
CA VAL A 360 9.99 6.74 9.19
C VAL A 360 8.64 6.06 9.04
N ARG A 361 7.64 6.47 9.83
CA ARG A 361 6.30 5.86 9.79
C ARG A 361 5.60 6.09 8.47
N ASN A 362 5.74 7.28 7.89
CA ASN A 362 5.14 7.58 6.59
C ASN A 362 5.85 6.85 5.45
N GLU A 363 7.19 6.82 5.44
CA GLU A 363 7.95 6.08 4.43
C GLU A 363 7.61 4.58 4.48
N ARG A 364 7.50 3.99 5.68
CA ARG A 364 7.03 2.60 5.85
C ARG A 364 5.62 2.40 5.33
N PHE A 365 4.72 3.37 5.58
CA PHE A 365 3.34 3.30 5.10
C PHE A 365 3.26 3.24 3.57
N ILE A 366 4.00 4.11 2.88
CA ILE A 366 4.03 4.17 1.42
C ILE A 366 4.72 2.93 0.85
N GLU A 367 5.96 2.70 1.26
CA GLU A 367 6.81 1.65 0.67
C GLU A 367 6.20 0.25 0.84
N LEU A 368 5.69 -0.05 2.04
CA LEU A 368 5.10 -1.33 2.38
C LEU A 368 3.56 -1.35 2.23
N TYR A 369 3.02 -0.42 1.43
CA TYR A 369 1.58 -0.32 1.15
C TYR A 369 1.01 -1.69 0.74
N GLU A 370 -0.09 -2.11 1.39
CA GLU A 370 -0.77 -3.41 1.17
C GLU A 370 0.07 -4.70 1.38
N GLU A 371 1.27 -4.62 1.94
CA GLU A 371 2.07 -5.80 2.26
C GLU A 371 1.79 -6.36 3.67
N GLY A 372 0.74 -5.88 4.34
CA GLY A 372 0.29 -6.36 5.66
C GLY A 372 0.95 -5.67 6.85
N HIS A 373 1.98 -4.86 6.64
CA HIS A 373 2.74 -4.22 7.73
C HIS A 373 1.90 -3.22 8.53
N ARG A 374 1.06 -2.40 7.90
CA ARG A 374 0.28 -1.34 8.56
C ARG A 374 -0.57 -1.84 9.72
N TYR A 375 -1.17 -3.04 9.59
CA TYR A 375 -1.97 -3.66 10.63
C TYR A 375 -1.17 -3.83 11.94
N TYR A 376 0.05 -4.34 11.82
CA TYR A 376 0.94 -4.58 12.97
C TYR A 376 1.62 -3.29 13.43
N ASP A 377 2.03 -2.43 12.52
CA ASP A 377 2.72 -1.17 12.81
C ASP A 377 1.88 -0.26 13.70
N LEU A 378 0.60 -0.06 13.38
CA LEU A 378 -0.30 0.76 14.20
C LEU A 378 -0.45 0.21 15.64
N ARG A 379 -0.45 -1.10 15.78
CA ARG A 379 -0.57 -1.77 17.08
C ARG A 379 0.72 -1.70 17.87
N ARG A 380 1.84 -2.12 17.27
CA ARG A 380 3.13 -2.12 17.96
C ARG A 380 3.62 -0.71 18.33
N TRP A 381 3.25 0.31 17.56
CA TRP A 381 3.51 1.72 17.89
C TRP A 381 2.55 2.27 18.95
N ALA A 382 1.55 1.50 19.39
CA ALA A 382 0.51 1.89 20.34
C ALA A 382 -0.34 3.11 19.91
N ILE A 383 -0.51 3.31 18.59
CA ILE A 383 -1.30 4.42 17.99
C ILE A 383 -2.59 3.95 17.31
N ALA A 384 -2.90 2.66 17.38
CA ALA A 384 -4.09 2.12 16.73
C ALA A 384 -5.42 2.78 17.18
N PRO A 385 -5.63 3.11 18.48
CA PRO A 385 -6.86 3.79 18.91
C PRO A 385 -7.08 5.14 18.21
N GLN A 386 -6.01 5.90 17.99
CA GLN A 386 -6.07 7.21 17.34
C GLN A 386 -6.33 7.08 15.84
N MET A 387 -5.72 6.08 15.19
CA MET A 387 -5.71 5.90 13.74
C MET A 387 -6.90 5.10 13.22
N LEU A 388 -7.56 4.31 14.06
CA LEU A 388 -8.66 3.42 13.67
C LEU A 388 -10.03 3.81 14.25
N LYS A 389 -10.12 4.95 14.96
CA LYS A 389 -11.42 5.44 15.44
C LYS A 389 -12.35 5.80 14.28
N ALA A 390 -13.66 5.78 14.54
CA ALA A 390 -14.68 6.21 13.58
C ALA A 390 -14.51 7.69 13.20
N GLY A 391 -14.98 8.05 12.00
CA GLY A 391 -14.98 9.43 11.50
C GLY A 391 -13.69 9.85 10.81
N LEU A 392 -12.71 8.96 10.62
CA LEU A 392 -11.43 9.29 9.99
C LEU A 392 -11.31 8.85 8.53
N ARG A 393 -12.25 8.02 8.04
CA ARG A 393 -12.13 7.47 6.69
C ARG A 393 -13.02 8.24 5.73
N TYR A 394 -12.38 8.88 4.77
CA TYR A 394 -13.02 9.59 3.68
C TYR A 394 -12.64 8.93 2.35
N GLY A 395 -13.52 9.07 1.38
CA GLY A 395 -13.32 8.74 -0.03
C GLY A 395 -13.94 9.84 -0.88
N LEU A 396 -13.79 9.74 -2.19
CA LEU A 396 -14.64 10.45 -3.12
C LEU A 396 -16.01 9.76 -3.16
N ASN A 397 -17.01 10.41 -3.78
CA ASN A 397 -18.37 9.87 -3.83
C ASN A 397 -18.53 8.76 -4.89
N GLY A 398 -17.75 7.69 -4.73
CA GLY A 398 -17.67 6.56 -5.68
C GLY A 398 -18.92 5.69 -5.75
N LEU A 399 -19.91 5.90 -4.87
CA LEU A 399 -21.19 5.19 -4.88
C LEU A 399 -22.34 6.03 -5.44
N ALA A 400 -22.07 7.21 -5.98
CA ALA A 400 -23.06 7.99 -6.68
C ALA A 400 -23.38 7.38 -8.06
N LEU A 401 -24.66 7.45 -8.48
CA LEU A 401 -25.12 6.96 -9.76
C LEU A 401 -25.00 8.04 -10.83
N ASN A 402 -24.09 7.85 -11.79
CA ASN A 402 -23.82 8.82 -12.86
C ASN A 402 -23.65 10.26 -12.32
N PRO A 403 -22.75 10.47 -11.35
CA PRO A 403 -22.56 11.79 -10.75
C PRO A 403 -21.95 12.77 -11.75
N SER A 404 -22.16 14.07 -11.50
CA SER A 404 -21.34 15.12 -12.13
C SER A 404 -19.88 14.99 -11.66
N PHE A 405 -18.98 15.72 -12.33
CA PHE A 405 -17.58 15.80 -11.90
C PHE A 405 -17.45 16.28 -10.45
N GLU A 406 -18.16 17.33 -10.10
CA GLU A 406 -18.15 17.96 -8.79
C GLU A 406 -18.75 17.04 -7.72
N GLU A 407 -19.85 16.37 -8.03
CA GLU A 407 -20.51 15.42 -7.12
C GLU A 407 -19.60 14.23 -6.83
N PHE A 408 -18.96 13.65 -7.86
CA PHE A 408 -18.04 12.52 -7.69
C PHE A 408 -16.82 12.91 -6.85
N ASN A 409 -16.22 14.07 -7.13
CA ASN A 409 -14.99 14.53 -6.47
C ASN A 409 -15.23 15.24 -5.12
N THR A 410 -16.43 15.19 -4.59
CA THR A 410 -16.73 15.67 -3.24
C THR A 410 -16.34 14.61 -2.19
N PRO A 411 -15.43 14.94 -1.25
CA PRO A 411 -15.09 14.00 -0.18
C PRO A 411 -16.27 13.67 0.71
N ILE A 412 -16.51 12.39 0.92
CA ILE A 412 -17.56 11.88 1.81
C ILE A 412 -16.96 10.95 2.87
N GLN A 413 -17.56 10.93 4.04
CA GLN A 413 -17.21 9.94 5.06
C GLN A 413 -17.77 8.58 4.66
N ILE A 414 -16.89 7.57 4.62
CA ILE A 414 -17.21 6.21 4.11
C ILE A 414 -17.16 5.14 5.19
N ASP A 415 -16.63 5.44 6.38
CA ASP A 415 -16.47 4.46 7.42
C ASP A 415 -17.78 4.16 8.15
N GLN A 416 -17.95 2.88 8.45
CA GLN A 416 -19.00 2.42 9.36
C GLN A 416 -18.66 2.85 10.80
N PRO A 417 -19.64 2.99 11.70
CA PRO A 417 -19.38 3.22 13.11
C PRO A 417 -18.46 2.11 13.66
N PHE A 418 -17.23 2.48 13.97
CA PHE A 418 -16.24 1.57 14.54
C PHE A 418 -15.83 2.08 15.91
N LYS A 419 -15.88 1.22 16.91
CA LYS A 419 -15.37 1.51 18.25
C LYS A 419 -14.08 0.72 18.44
N TRP A 420 -13.02 1.43 18.77
CA TRP A 420 -11.81 0.77 19.22
C TRP A 420 -12.08 0.11 20.59
N ASP A 421 -11.59 -1.09 20.73
CA ASP A 421 -11.53 -1.83 21.99
C ASP A 421 -10.07 -2.28 22.18
N ASP A 422 -9.50 -2.07 23.34
CA ASP A 422 -8.07 -2.33 23.58
C ASP A 422 -7.68 -3.80 23.39
N ARG A 423 -8.62 -4.75 23.53
CA ARG A 423 -8.34 -6.16 23.15
C ARG A 423 -7.89 -6.31 21.70
N LEU A 424 -8.27 -5.39 20.80
CA LEU A 424 -7.89 -5.41 19.39
C LEU A 424 -6.39 -5.14 19.13
N TYR A 425 -5.63 -4.80 20.17
CA TYR A 425 -4.18 -4.81 20.06
C TYR A 425 -3.62 -6.19 19.77
N LEU A 426 -4.28 -7.22 20.27
CA LEU A 426 -3.88 -8.62 20.11
C LEU A 426 -4.96 -9.42 19.36
N LEU A 427 -4.59 -10.59 18.92
CA LEU A 427 -5.53 -11.58 18.45
C LEU A 427 -5.84 -12.57 19.59
N PRO A 428 -7.06 -13.09 19.68
CA PRO A 428 -7.37 -14.13 20.65
C PRO A 428 -6.61 -15.41 20.30
N VAL A 429 -6.30 -16.21 21.32
CA VAL A 429 -5.97 -17.61 21.12
C VAL A 429 -7.25 -18.29 20.62
N TRP A 430 -7.18 -18.90 19.45
CA TRP A 430 -8.35 -19.48 18.80
C TRP A 430 -8.80 -20.75 19.51
N SER A 431 -10.08 -20.82 19.84
CA SER A 431 -10.74 -22.01 20.41
C SER A 431 -11.70 -22.62 19.38
N ARG A 432 -11.20 -23.49 18.52
CA ARG A 432 -12.02 -24.37 17.69
C ARG A 432 -11.84 -25.81 18.14
N SER A 433 -12.84 -26.66 17.88
CA SER A 433 -12.80 -28.08 18.25
C SER A 433 -11.61 -28.85 17.69
N ASP A 434 -11.06 -28.39 16.58
CA ASP A 434 -9.84 -28.92 15.93
C ASP A 434 -8.53 -28.35 16.50
N MET A 435 -8.61 -27.41 17.44
CA MET A 435 -7.48 -26.73 18.11
C MET A 435 -7.56 -26.87 19.65
N ASP A 436 -8.44 -27.71 20.16
CA ASP A 436 -8.68 -27.85 21.60
C ASP A 436 -7.41 -28.23 22.38
N GLU A 437 -6.50 -29.02 21.79
CA GLU A 437 -5.22 -29.37 22.41
C GLU A 437 -4.34 -28.14 22.68
N LEU A 438 -4.34 -27.16 21.73
CA LEU A 438 -3.60 -25.92 21.90
C LEU A 438 -4.26 -25.02 22.96
N TYR A 439 -5.59 -24.89 22.91
CA TYR A 439 -6.36 -24.07 23.83
C TYR A 439 -6.42 -24.66 25.27
N SER A 440 -6.47 -25.97 25.39
CA SER A 440 -6.46 -26.68 26.66
C SER A 440 -5.08 -26.78 27.32
N ASN A 441 -4.02 -26.33 26.63
CA ASN A 441 -2.68 -26.31 27.22
C ASN A 441 -2.65 -25.35 28.42
N PRO A 442 -2.35 -25.84 29.64
CA PRO A 442 -2.37 -25.01 30.85
C PRO A 442 -1.33 -23.89 30.87
N GLN A 443 -0.32 -23.95 29.98
CA GLN A 443 0.68 -22.89 29.82
C GLN A 443 0.22 -21.76 28.88
N MET A 444 -0.87 -21.93 28.13
CA MET A 444 -1.44 -20.90 27.28
C MET A 444 -2.25 -19.92 28.11
N VAL A 445 -1.99 -18.63 27.91
CA VAL A 445 -2.74 -17.54 28.53
C VAL A 445 -3.47 -16.76 27.44
N GLN A 446 -4.78 -16.63 27.59
CA GLN A 446 -5.59 -15.86 26.64
C GLN A 446 -5.19 -14.40 26.63
N ALA A 447 -5.27 -13.76 25.45
CA ALA A 447 -5.07 -12.33 25.32
C ALA A 447 -6.08 -11.56 26.19
N PRO A 448 -5.64 -10.45 26.85
CA PRO A 448 -6.53 -9.70 27.74
C PRO A 448 -7.75 -9.14 26.99
N GLY A 449 -8.93 -9.36 27.55
CA GLY A 449 -10.20 -8.90 26.98
C GLY A 449 -10.95 -9.92 26.12
N TYR A 450 -10.41 -11.13 25.96
CA TYR A 450 -11.06 -12.25 25.27
C TYR A 450 -11.43 -13.37 26.23
#